data_d548981d62f613a92f8b650a8eae058d
#
_entry.id   d548981d62f613a92f8b650a8eae058d
#
_cell.length_a   1.000
_cell.length_b   1.000
_cell.length_c   1.000
_cell.angle_alpha   90.00
_cell.angle_beta   90.00
_cell.angle_gamma   90.00
#
_symmetry.space_group_name_H-M   'P 1'
#
loop_
_entity.id
_entity.type
_entity.pdbx_description
1 polymer ?
#
loop_
_entity_poly.entity_id
_entity_poly.type
_entity_poly.pdbx_seq_one_letter_code
_entity_poly.pdbx_strand_id
1 'polypeptide(L)'
;MDKLKQLQDEAAEVANRIDAVRAMECETDGDIAARDMDLTALVKRADEISAKLDFERKVAESAGNLRSVVDRCTPAPEPVGKEERADLRIEPIRYGRKLRAFDSVEAAYRCGQWLAGTFLGDENAKRWCLDHGVESRAMGESVMSAGGFAVPEEMSAAIIRNVEQYGVAPSAMQNVPMSSDTLLVPKRLTGVTGYWVGENSEITTSDPTGTQVQLVAKKLACGTRVANELLADSIVSVADWLVQEFSLELAKKTDEAAFNGDGTSTYGGIQGIVTKIDDGTHTASVVDAISGNDSFEDLDLADFSKALGALPRYALGGAAWYISPAGYHASIERLQMAGAGSSADIAAGGLPRFLGLPVVQTLVMNSTLGTDAGVVKVLVGDAALAGIYGIRDQVNIRSTVDEYARYDQTAWYAQIRVDYNWHSLGDTSEAGPMVALKTTA
;
A
#
# COMPACT_ATOMS: atom_id res chain seq x y z
N MET A 1 38.94 16.87 15.72
CA MET A 1 39.56 15.73 16.42
C MET A 1 40.53 16.16 17.53
N ASP A 2 41.32 17.22 17.35
CA ASP A 2 42.30 17.67 18.36
C ASP A 2 41.66 18.12 19.68
N LYS A 3 40.50 18.79 19.64
CA LYS A 3 39.85 19.35 20.83
C LYS A 3 39.27 18.26 21.75
N LEU A 4 38.75 17.19 21.17
CA LEU A 4 38.20 16.04 21.91
C LEU A 4 39.31 15.24 22.59
N LYS A 5 40.46 15.15 21.95
CA LYS A 5 41.65 14.50 22.49
C LYS A 5 42.24 15.32 23.63
N GLN A 6 42.29 16.67 23.49
CA GLN A 6 42.74 17.56 24.56
C GLN A 6 41.87 17.45 25.81
N LEU A 7 40.53 17.42 25.65
CA LEU A 7 39.60 17.24 26.78
C LEU A 7 39.71 15.87 27.44
N GLN A 8 40.06 14.82 26.68
CA GLN A 8 40.34 13.48 27.22
C GLN A 8 41.63 13.46 28.04
N ASP A 9 42.66 14.12 27.56
CA ASP A 9 43.94 14.25 28.27
C ASP A 9 43.76 15.06 29.56
N GLU A 10 43.00 16.18 29.54
CA GLU A 10 42.68 16.96 30.74
C GLU A 10 41.82 16.13 31.74
N ALA A 11 40.90 15.34 31.29
CA ALA A 11 40.09 14.47 32.17
C ALA A 11 40.96 13.41 32.84
N ALA A 12 41.94 12.82 32.13
CA ALA A 12 42.86 11.86 32.68
C ALA A 12 43.81 12.51 33.73
N GLU A 13 44.24 13.75 33.49
CA GLU A 13 45.08 14.50 34.45
C GLU A 13 44.31 14.81 35.74
N VAL A 14 43.05 15.26 35.66
CA VAL A 14 42.20 15.53 36.81
C VAL A 14 41.89 14.25 37.60
N ALA A 15 41.66 13.12 36.92
CA ALA A 15 41.43 11.80 37.54
C ALA A 15 42.67 11.36 38.36
N ASN A 16 43.87 11.44 37.75
CA ASN A 16 45.14 11.12 38.43
C ASN A 16 45.38 12.02 39.65
N ARG A 17 44.98 13.28 39.55
CA ARG A 17 45.12 14.24 40.65
C ARG A 17 44.13 13.96 41.77
N ILE A 18 42.91 13.54 41.51
CA ILE A 18 41.91 13.08 42.49
C ILE A 18 42.46 11.84 43.23
N ASP A 19 43.03 10.88 42.50
CA ASP A 19 43.59 9.67 43.11
C ASP A 19 44.80 9.99 43.98
N ALA A 20 45.65 10.93 43.58
CA ALA A 20 46.78 11.40 44.37
C ALA A 20 46.34 12.07 45.67
N VAL A 21 45.31 12.94 45.61
CA VAL A 21 44.77 13.63 46.81
C VAL A 21 44.07 12.64 47.73
N ARG A 22 43.43 11.60 47.20
CA ARG A 22 42.83 10.51 48.00
C ARG A 22 43.84 9.65 48.74
N ALA A 23 45.04 9.49 48.14
CA ALA A 23 46.13 8.67 48.71
C ALA A 23 46.96 9.44 49.76
N MET A 24 46.70 10.74 49.97
CA MET A 24 47.38 11.52 51.01
C MET A 24 46.94 11.08 52.40
N GLU A 25 47.90 10.67 53.24
CA GLU A 25 47.67 10.42 54.68
C GLU A 25 47.59 11.75 55.41
N CYS A 26 46.48 12.00 56.14
CA CYS A 26 46.25 13.21 56.91
C CYS A 26 46.41 12.87 58.40
N GLU A 27 47.27 13.59 59.12
CA GLU A 27 47.53 13.36 60.54
C GLU A 27 46.75 14.34 61.46
N THR A 28 46.17 15.44 60.89
CA THR A 28 45.44 16.44 61.69
C THR A 28 44.08 16.76 61.09
N ASP A 29 43.08 17.19 61.93
CA ASP A 29 41.74 17.56 61.47
C ASP A 29 41.76 18.75 60.47
N GLY A 30 42.77 19.63 60.54
CA GLY A 30 42.97 20.70 59.58
C GLY A 30 43.39 20.20 58.17
N ASP A 31 44.20 19.18 58.12
CA ASP A 31 44.64 18.57 56.86
C ASP A 31 43.51 17.79 56.17
N ILE A 32 42.60 17.21 56.98
CA ILE A 32 41.40 16.52 56.45
C ILE A 32 40.46 17.54 55.82
N ALA A 33 40.21 18.70 56.47
CA ALA A 33 39.38 19.75 55.92
C ALA A 33 39.95 20.36 54.64
N ALA A 34 41.26 20.56 54.53
CA ALA A 34 41.93 21.07 53.34
C ALA A 34 41.83 20.05 52.17
N ARG A 35 42.08 18.77 52.46
CA ARG A 35 41.96 17.69 51.48
C ARG A 35 40.50 17.60 50.93
N ASP A 36 39.49 17.70 51.78
CA ASP A 36 38.09 17.62 51.37
C ASP A 36 37.65 18.85 50.53
N MET A 37 38.24 20.03 50.80
CA MET A 37 38.05 21.20 49.94
C MET A 37 38.68 21.03 48.58
N ASP A 38 39.92 20.50 48.53
CA ASP A 38 40.59 20.22 47.28
C ASP A 38 39.88 19.13 46.46
N LEU A 39 39.41 18.05 47.08
CA LEU A 39 38.61 17.01 46.44
C LEU A 39 37.32 17.60 45.88
N THR A 40 36.64 18.47 46.63
CA THR A 40 35.38 19.08 46.12
C THR A 40 35.63 19.98 44.92
N ALA A 41 36.73 20.71 44.90
CA ALA A 41 37.13 21.54 43.76
C ALA A 41 37.49 20.69 42.51
N LEU A 42 38.24 19.59 42.71
CA LEU A 42 38.60 18.66 41.63
C LEU A 42 37.43 17.91 41.08
N VAL A 43 36.47 17.48 41.92
CA VAL A 43 35.20 16.84 41.46
C VAL A 43 34.37 17.81 40.62
N LYS A 44 34.21 19.06 41.07
CA LYS A 44 33.52 20.07 40.23
C LYS A 44 34.19 20.24 38.86
N ARG A 45 35.49 20.25 38.81
CA ARG A 45 36.24 20.40 37.57
C ARG A 45 36.09 19.14 36.68
N ALA A 46 36.03 17.95 37.26
CA ALA A 46 35.77 16.71 36.56
C ALA A 46 34.37 16.71 35.93
N ASP A 47 33.33 17.20 36.65
CA ASP A 47 31.97 17.32 36.15
C ASP A 47 31.88 18.32 34.99
N GLU A 48 32.59 19.45 35.05
CA GLU A 48 32.63 20.43 33.97
C GLU A 48 33.29 19.86 32.70
N ILE A 49 34.37 19.08 32.85
CA ILE A 49 35.07 18.45 31.74
C ILE A 49 34.21 17.32 31.12
N SER A 50 33.50 16.54 31.98
CA SER A 50 32.60 15.50 31.49
C SER A 50 31.43 16.08 30.67
N ALA A 51 30.83 17.19 31.13
CA ALA A 51 29.79 17.87 30.40
C ALA A 51 30.26 18.42 29.04
N LYS A 52 31.48 18.93 28.98
CA LYS A 52 32.10 19.38 27.70
C LYS A 52 32.40 18.21 26.77
N LEU A 53 32.89 17.08 27.29
CA LEU A 53 33.11 15.87 26.51
C LEU A 53 31.83 15.30 25.92
N ASP A 54 30.76 15.28 26.70
CA ASP A 54 29.44 14.82 26.21
C ASP A 54 28.85 15.75 25.15
N PHE A 55 29.06 17.05 25.29
CA PHE A 55 28.65 18.02 24.28
C PHE A 55 29.47 17.83 22.98
N GLU A 56 30.78 17.74 23.04
CA GLU A 56 31.63 17.54 21.85
C GLU A 56 31.39 16.16 21.19
N ARG A 57 31.05 15.11 21.98
CA ARG A 57 30.61 13.81 21.43
C ARG A 57 29.33 13.92 20.68
N LYS A 58 28.31 14.60 21.23
CA LYS A 58 27.03 14.85 20.54
C LYS A 58 27.22 15.66 19.25
N VAL A 59 28.08 16.66 19.28
CA VAL A 59 28.42 17.45 18.09
C VAL A 59 29.13 16.60 17.05
N ALA A 60 30.08 15.74 17.46
CA ALA A 60 30.78 14.84 16.56
C ALA A 60 29.85 13.76 15.96
N GLU A 61 28.91 13.24 16.76
CA GLU A 61 27.91 12.28 16.32
C GLU A 61 26.88 12.92 15.36
N SER A 62 26.43 14.14 15.64
CA SER A 62 25.56 14.88 14.73
C SER A 62 26.27 15.28 13.44
N ALA A 63 27.55 15.64 13.50
CA ALA A 63 28.38 15.89 12.32
C ALA A 63 28.65 14.60 11.50
N GLY A 64 28.82 13.46 12.18
CA GLY A 64 28.94 12.14 11.57
C GLY A 64 27.63 11.74 10.85
N ASN A 65 26.49 11.97 11.49
CA ASN A 65 25.18 11.74 10.90
C ASN A 65 24.91 12.66 9.70
N LEU A 66 25.28 13.94 9.79
CA LEU A 66 25.22 14.88 8.66
C LEU A 66 26.16 14.46 7.51
N ARG A 67 27.38 14.00 7.81
CA ARG A 67 28.29 13.47 6.79
C ARG A 67 27.74 12.20 6.15
N SER A 68 27.17 11.28 6.91
CA SER A 68 26.55 10.06 6.36
C SER A 68 25.33 10.36 5.51
N VAL A 69 24.61 11.46 5.76
CA VAL A 69 23.52 11.95 4.91
C VAL A 69 24.08 12.63 3.67
N VAL A 70 25.14 13.43 3.81
CA VAL A 70 25.83 14.08 2.68
C VAL A 70 26.51 13.03 1.79
N ASP A 71 27.17 12.01 2.37
CA ASP A 71 27.80 10.91 1.61
C ASP A 71 26.77 10.02 0.91
N ARG A 72 25.54 9.90 1.42
CA ARG A 72 24.41 9.29 0.69
C ARG A 72 23.89 10.19 -0.43
N CYS A 73 24.03 11.50 -0.31
CA CYS A 73 23.60 12.46 -1.31
C CYS A 73 24.67 12.80 -2.34
N THR A 74 25.94 12.52 -2.04
CA THR A 74 27.08 12.69 -2.94
C THR A 74 27.89 11.40 -2.98
N PRO A 75 27.59 10.48 -3.91
CA PRO A 75 28.50 9.37 -4.14
C PRO A 75 29.87 9.95 -4.52
N ALA A 76 30.89 9.64 -3.70
CA ALA A 76 32.26 9.95 -4.04
C ALA A 76 32.61 9.32 -5.39
N PRO A 77 33.22 10.04 -6.34
CA PRO A 77 33.63 9.44 -7.59
C PRO A 77 34.73 8.44 -7.27
N GLU A 78 34.43 7.14 -7.35
CA GLU A 78 35.48 6.16 -7.53
C GLU A 78 36.22 6.50 -8.84
N PRO A 79 37.51 6.28 -8.95
CA PRO A 79 38.26 6.55 -10.17
C PRO A 79 37.87 5.50 -11.22
N VAL A 80 36.76 5.72 -11.85
CA VAL A 80 36.28 4.94 -13.01
C VAL A 80 37.14 5.34 -14.19
N GLY A 81 37.68 4.34 -14.89
CA GLY A 81 38.47 4.53 -16.12
C GLY A 81 37.71 5.42 -17.10
N LYS A 82 38.47 6.18 -17.86
CA LYS A 82 37.93 7.23 -18.76
C LYS A 82 36.94 6.76 -19.81
N GLU A 83 36.67 5.46 -19.95
CA GLU A 83 35.75 4.90 -20.96
C GLU A 83 34.29 4.72 -20.47
N GLU A 84 34.04 4.56 -19.14
CA GLU A 84 32.66 4.38 -18.64
C GLU A 84 31.88 5.70 -18.42
N ARG A 85 32.56 6.86 -18.48
CA ARG A 85 31.88 8.17 -18.28
C ARG A 85 31.09 8.68 -19.48
N ALA A 86 31.17 8.03 -20.63
CA ALA A 86 30.52 8.48 -21.85
C ALA A 86 29.03 8.09 -21.95
N ASP A 87 28.58 7.05 -21.21
CA ASP A 87 27.24 6.45 -21.42
C ASP A 87 26.16 6.85 -20.40
N LEU A 88 26.53 7.47 -19.30
CA LEU A 88 25.54 7.96 -18.32
C LEU A 88 25.27 9.47 -18.54
N ARG A 89 24.70 9.86 -19.69
CA ARG A 89 23.96 11.10 -19.77
C ARG A 89 22.61 10.89 -19.08
N ILE A 90 22.62 10.74 -17.77
CA ILE A 90 21.44 11.01 -16.95
C ILE A 90 21.32 12.52 -17.02
N GLU A 91 20.45 13.02 -17.92
CA GLU A 91 20.06 14.42 -17.84
C GLU A 91 19.45 14.62 -16.46
N PRO A 92 19.97 15.57 -15.64
CA PRO A 92 19.47 15.74 -14.29
C PRO A 92 17.99 16.05 -14.39
N ILE A 93 17.15 15.17 -13.81
CA ILE A 93 15.74 15.45 -13.60
C ILE A 93 15.68 16.85 -13.02
N ARG A 94 15.07 17.79 -13.73
CA ARG A 94 14.99 19.20 -13.34
C ARG A 94 14.58 19.25 -11.88
N TYR A 95 15.40 19.87 -11.04
CA TYR A 95 15.26 20.02 -9.60
C TYR A 95 13.79 20.16 -9.19
N GLY A 96 13.27 19.22 -8.38
CA GLY A 96 11.98 19.35 -7.70
C GLY A 96 10.86 18.38 -8.11
N ARG A 97 10.97 17.55 -9.13
CA ARG A 97 9.96 16.52 -9.41
C ARG A 97 10.35 15.20 -8.76
N LYS A 98 9.63 14.84 -7.70
CA LYS A 98 9.67 13.47 -7.16
C LYS A 98 9.04 12.53 -8.19
N LEU A 99 9.67 11.40 -8.45
CA LEU A 99 9.05 10.29 -9.17
C LEU A 99 7.80 9.85 -8.39
N ARG A 100 6.73 9.51 -9.10
CA ARG A 100 5.45 9.15 -8.51
C ARG A 100 5.14 7.66 -8.61
N ALA A 101 5.58 7.04 -9.71
CA ALA A 101 5.30 5.63 -9.99
C ALA A 101 6.47 4.72 -9.64
N PHE A 102 7.71 5.20 -9.75
CA PHE A 102 8.91 4.41 -9.48
C PHE A 102 9.58 4.81 -8.17
N ASP A 103 10.10 3.81 -7.43
CA ASP A 103 10.83 4.04 -6.17
C ASP A 103 12.22 4.59 -6.38
N SER A 104 12.83 4.32 -7.54
CA SER A 104 14.19 4.74 -7.86
C SER A 104 14.28 5.41 -9.24
N VAL A 105 15.18 6.38 -9.32
CA VAL A 105 15.51 7.06 -10.58
C VAL A 105 16.11 6.07 -11.59
N GLU A 106 16.84 5.07 -11.10
CA GLU A 106 17.45 4.04 -11.93
C GLU A 106 16.40 3.15 -12.61
N ALA A 107 15.37 2.70 -11.89
CA ALA A 107 14.26 1.94 -12.47
C ALA A 107 13.49 2.75 -13.52
N ALA A 108 13.20 4.03 -13.21
CA ALA A 108 12.58 4.93 -14.16
C ALA A 108 13.43 5.15 -15.42
N TYR A 109 14.75 5.28 -15.26
CA TYR A 109 15.69 5.44 -16.38
C TYR A 109 15.77 4.17 -17.23
N ARG A 110 15.88 2.99 -16.62
CA ARG A 110 15.86 1.70 -17.33
C ARG A 110 14.59 1.53 -18.15
N CYS A 111 13.44 1.83 -17.56
CA CYS A 111 12.15 1.82 -18.26
C CYS A 111 12.11 2.86 -19.39
N GLY A 112 12.64 4.06 -19.16
CA GLY A 112 12.75 5.12 -20.17
C GLY A 112 13.63 4.72 -21.36
N GLN A 113 14.80 4.11 -21.12
CA GLN A 113 15.67 3.61 -22.19
C GLN A 113 15.02 2.47 -22.97
N TRP A 114 14.33 1.56 -22.29
CA TRP A 114 13.56 0.51 -22.95
C TRP A 114 12.47 1.11 -23.84
N LEU A 115 11.74 2.14 -23.34
CA LEU A 115 10.73 2.85 -24.14
C LEU A 115 11.35 3.50 -25.38
N ALA A 116 12.46 4.22 -25.23
CA ALA A 116 13.16 4.85 -26.34
C ALA A 116 13.67 3.83 -27.38
N GLY A 117 14.32 2.75 -26.92
CA GLY A 117 14.86 1.72 -27.79
C GLY A 117 13.79 0.95 -28.55
N THR A 118 12.70 0.60 -27.85
CA THR A 118 11.65 -0.25 -28.42
C THR A 118 10.72 0.55 -29.36
N PHE A 119 10.38 1.79 -29.03
CA PHE A 119 9.32 2.52 -29.69
C PHE A 119 9.79 3.70 -30.55
N LEU A 120 10.79 4.46 -30.10
CA LEU A 120 11.40 5.50 -30.92
C LEU A 120 12.44 4.95 -31.89
N GLY A 121 12.82 3.69 -31.73
CA GLY A 121 13.81 3.07 -32.59
C GLY A 121 15.25 3.54 -32.35
N ASP A 122 15.50 4.26 -31.24
CA ASP A 122 16.83 4.77 -30.90
C ASP A 122 17.81 3.61 -30.71
N GLU A 123 18.78 3.54 -31.62
CA GLU A 123 19.79 2.48 -31.65
C GLU A 123 20.72 2.55 -30.43
N ASN A 124 20.97 3.73 -29.88
CA ASN A 124 21.79 3.88 -28.69
C ASN A 124 21.05 3.33 -27.44
N ALA A 125 19.74 3.63 -27.35
CA ALA A 125 18.91 3.09 -26.28
C ALA A 125 18.77 1.56 -26.39
N LYS A 126 18.66 1.00 -27.59
CA LYS A 126 18.66 -0.47 -27.81
C LYS A 126 19.95 -1.11 -27.36
N ARG A 127 21.10 -0.55 -27.74
CA ARG A 127 22.42 -1.05 -27.29
C ARG A 127 22.55 -0.97 -25.79
N TRP A 128 22.14 0.15 -25.21
CA TRP A 128 22.17 0.33 -23.77
C TRP A 128 21.34 -0.73 -23.05
N CYS A 129 20.12 -1.02 -23.52
CA CYS A 129 19.28 -2.08 -22.96
C CYS A 129 19.92 -3.47 -23.06
N LEU A 130 20.57 -3.79 -24.18
CA LEU A 130 21.28 -5.05 -24.38
C LEU A 130 22.47 -5.17 -23.40
N ASP A 131 23.26 -4.10 -23.25
CA ASP A 131 24.45 -4.07 -22.38
C ASP A 131 24.10 -4.18 -20.89
N HIS A 132 22.91 -3.70 -20.49
CA HIS A 132 22.46 -3.68 -19.09
C HIS A 132 21.44 -4.77 -18.77
N GLY A 133 21.22 -5.72 -19.68
CA GLY A 133 20.33 -6.87 -19.45
C GLY A 133 18.86 -6.48 -19.24
N VAL A 134 18.44 -5.31 -19.76
CA VAL A 134 17.02 -4.91 -19.83
C VAL A 134 16.36 -5.62 -21.01
N GLU A 135 16.69 -6.88 -21.19
CA GLU A 135 16.06 -7.70 -22.22
C GLU A 135 14.66 -8.09 -21.76
N SER A 136 13.70 -7.83 -22.63
CA SER A 136 12.42 -8.50 -22.58
C SER A 136 12.69 -10.01 -22.67
N ARG A 137 12.52 -10.75 -21.60
CA ARG A 137 12.46 -12.21 -21.67
C ARG A 137 11.29 -12.56 -22.58
N ALA A 138 11.58 -12.72 -23.85
CA ALA A 138 10.65 -13.29 -24.81
C ALA A 138 10.32 -14.72 -24.35
N MET A 139 9.22 -14.87 -23.64
CA MET A 139 8.67 -16.19 -23.39
C MET A 139 8.08 -16.72 -24.70
N GLY A 140 8.90 -17.48 -25.43
CA GLY A 140 8.49 -18.33 -26.56
C GLY A 140 8.47 -17.67 -27.93
N GLU A 141 9.08 -18.30 -28.88
CA GLU A 141 9.12 -17.96 -30.32
C GLU A 141 7.74 -17.69 -30.97
N SER A 142 6.64 -18.10 -30.35
CA SER A 142 5.28 -17.95 -30.88
C SER A 142 4.66 -16.56 -30.66
N VAL A 143 5.26 -15.67 -29.85
CA VAL A 143 4.68 -14.36 -29.50
C VAL A 143 5.22 -13.23 -30.37
N MET A 144 6.35 -13.41 -31.04
CA MET A 144 6.92 -12.40 -31.95
C MET A 144 6.03 -12.07 -33.15
N SER A 145 5.24 -13.00 -33.62
CA SER A 145 4.34 -12.79 -34.78
C SER A 145 3.09 -11.95 -34.44
N ALA A 146 2.81 -11.71 -33.14
CA ALA A 146 1.63 -10.98 -32.68
C ALA A 146 1.94 -9.56 -32.17
N GLY A 147 3.16 -9.03 -32.35
CA GLY A 147 3.51 -7.64 -32.01
C GLY A 147 3.52 -7.32 -30.50
N GLY A 148 3.62 -8.35 -29.64
CA GLY A 148 3.70 -8.15 -28.19
C GLY A 148 5.15 -7.98 -27.76
N PHE A 149 5.57 -6.77 -27.39
CA PHE A 149 6.84 -6.53 -26.72
C PHE A 149 6.70 -6.84 -25.23
N ALA A 150 7.64 -7.63 -24.69
CA ALA A 150 7.66 -7.90 -23.26
C ALA A 150 8.09 -6.63 -22.52
N VAL A 151 7.36 -6.29 -21.47
CA VAL A 151 7.58 -5.11 -20.62
C VAL A 151 8.67 -5.42 -19.60
N PRO A 152 9.58 -4.48 -19.27
CA PRO A 152 10.50 -4.65 -18.16
C PRO A 152 9.80 -5.05 -16.87
N GLU A 153 10.38 -5.97 -16.10
CA GLU A 153 9.81 -6.43 -14.82
C GLU A 153 9.57 -5.26 -13.86
N GLU A 154 10.48 -4.26 -13.85
CA GLU A 154 10.36 -3.07 -13.02
C GLU A 154 9.11 -2.24 -13.33
N MET A 155 8.73 -2.13 -14.61
CA MET A 155 7.55 -1.38 -15.02
C MET A 155 6.27 -2.14 -14.67
N SER A 156 6.21 -3.44 -14.92
CA SER A 156 5.05 -4.26 -14.57
C SER A 156 4.86 -4.35 -13.05
N ALA A 157 5.93 -4.52 -12.30
CA ALA A 157 5.91 -4.52 -10.83
C ALA A 157 5.48 -3.17 -10.26
N ALA A 158 5.91 -2.05 -10.84
CA ALA A 158 5.49 -0.71 -10.44
C ALA A 158 3.98 -0.51 -10.65
N ILE A 159 3.43 -0.95 -11.79
CA ILE A 159 1.99 -0.84 -12.07
C ILE A 159 1.20 -1.71 -11.09
N ILE A 160 1.57 -2.98 -10.90
CA ILE A 160 0.86 -3.88 -9.98
C ILE A 160 0.86 -3.31 -8.56
N ARG A 161 2.01 -2.88 -8.06
CA ARG A 161 2.14 -2.27 -6.74
C ARG A 161 1.28 -1.00 -6.61
N ASN A 162 1.26 -0.13 -7.62
CA ASN A 162 0.44 1.06 -7.60
C ASN A 162 -1.05 0.72 -7.67
N VAL A 163 -1.47 -0.30 -8.43
CA VAL A 163 -2.86 -0.78 -8.45
C VAL A 163 -3.27 -1.29 -7.07
N GLU A 164 -2.42 -2.06 -6.38
CA GLU A 164 -2.67 -2.52 -5.02
C GLU A 164 -2.68 -1.37 -4.00
N GLN A 165 -1.86 -0.36 -4.20
CA GLN A 165 -1.79 0.81 -3.32
C GLN A 165 -2.96 1.78 -3.51
N TYR A 166 -3.42 2.00 -4.75
CA TYR A 166 -4.51 2.91 -5.08
C TYR A 166 -5.88 2.22 -5.03
N GLY A 167 -5.94 0.91 -5.26
CA GLY A 167 -7.15 0.12 -5.23
C GLY A 167 -7.54 -0.29 -3.81
N VAL A 168 -8.80 -0.12 -3.46
CA VAL A 168 -9.34 -0.54 -2.17
C VAL A 168 -9.61 -2.04 -2.16
N ALA A 169 -10.25 -2.58 -3.21
CA ALA A 169 -10.58 -3.99 -3.29
C ALA A 169 -9.34 -4.89 -3.34
N PRO A 170 -8.32 -4.64 -4.19
CA PRO A 170 -7.11 -5.46 -4.22
C PRO A 170 -6.34 -5.46 -2.90
N SER A 171 -6.36 -4.35 -2.15
CA SER A 171 -5.66 -4.24 -0.86
C SER A 171 -6.41 -4.92 0.29
N ALA A 172 -7.73 -5.03 0.20
CA ALA A 172 -8.57 -5.58 1.26
C ALA A 172 -8.84 -7.09 1.11
N MET A 173 -8.76 -7.62 -0.10
CA MET A 173 -9.07 -9.01 -0.43
C MET A 173 -7.85 -9.91 -0.37
N GLN A 174 -8.07 -11.23 -0.34
CA GLN A 174 -7.00 -12.21 -0.48
C GLN A 174 -6.52 -12.28 -1.93
N ASN A 175 -5.25 -11.91 -2.18
CA ASN A 175 -4.63 -11.97 -3.49
C ASN A 175 -4.16 -13.38 -3.80
N VAL A 176 -4.56 -13.91 -4.96
CA VAL A 176 -4.15 -15.22 -5.45
C VAL A 176 -3.58 -15.09 -6.86
N PRO A 177 -2.28 -15.38 -7.06
CA PRO A 177 -1.68 -15.35 -8.38
C PRO A 177 -2.20 -16.51 -9.24
N MET A 178 -2.61 -16.19 -10.47
CA MET A 178 -3.15 -17.15 -11.43
C MET A 178 -2.09 -17.51 -12.49
N SER A 179 -1.71 -18.77 -12.57
CA SER A 179 -0.79 -19.27 -13.62
C SER A 179 -1.51 -19.59 -14.95
N SER A 180 -2.84 -19.78 -14.92
CA SER A 180 -3.68 -20.09 -16.07
C SER A 180 -4.88 -19.14 -16.17
N ASP A 181 -5.62 -19.20 -17.28
CA ASP A 181 -6.83 -18.40 -17.48
C ASP A 181 -7.96 -18.75 -16.50
N THR A 182 -7.91 -19.97 -15.96
CA THR A 182 -8.90 -20.45 -14.99
C THR A 182 -8.19 -21.06 -13.80
N LEU A 183 -8.59 -20.68 -12.60
CA LEU A 183 -8.11 -21.25 -11.35
C LEU A 183 -9.30 -21.75 -10.51
N LEU A 184 -9.20 -22.97 -10.01
CA LEU A 184 -10.18 -23.55 -9.10
C LEU A 184 -9.60 -23.53 -7.69
N VAL A 185 -10.25 -22.81 -6.78
CA VAL A 185 -9.84 -22.72 -5.37
C VAL A 185 -10.82 -23.55 -4.55
N PRO A 186 -10.35 -24.55 -3.79
CA PRO A 186 -11.23 -25.34 -2.95
C PRO A 186 -11.78 -24.51 -1.78
N LYS A 187 -13.08 -24.62 -1.53
CA LYS A 187 -13.79 -23.97 -0.44
C LYS A 187 -14.52 -24.99 0.40
N ARG A 188 -14.43 -24.88 1.71
CA ARG A 188 -15.24 -25.67 2.64
C ARG A 188 -16.70 -25.20 2.57
N LEU A 189 -17.63 -26.10 2.37
CA LEU A 189 -19.06 -25.80 2.37
C LEU A 189 -19.68 -26.10 3.74
N THR A 190 -19.53 -27.33 4.24
CA THR A 190 -20.02 -27.70 5.57
C THR A 190 -18.89 -28.21 6.46
N GLY A 191 -19.03 -28.04 7.77
CA GLY A 191 -18.08 -28.53 8.74
C GLY A 191 -18.51 -29.86 9.34
N VAL A 192 -17.65 -30.40 10.22
CA VAL A 192 -17.98 -31.50 11.08
C VAL A 192 -18.90 -30.99 12.19
N THR A 193 -19.99 -31.72 12.47
CA THR A 193 -20.92 -31.44 13.57
C THR A 193 -20.51 -32.25 14.78
N GLY A 194 -20.33 -31.61 15.94
CA GLY A 194 -20.07 -32.29 17.21
C GLY A 194 -21.36 -32.60 17.94
N TYR A 195 -21.43 -33.79 18.52
CA TYR A 195 -22.57 -34.24 19.31
C TYR A 195 -22.12 -34.60 20.73
N TRP A 196 -22.95 -34.29 21.73
CA TRP A 196 -22.78 -34.78 23.09
C TRP A 196 -23.33 -36.20 23.15
N VAL A 197 -22.46 -37.16 23.47
CA VAL A 197 -22.81 -38.59 23.46
C VAL A 197 -22.76 -39.13 24.89
N GLY A 198 -23.76 -39.86 25.30
CA GLY A 198 -23.78 -40.52 26.59
C GLY A 198 -22.91 -41.78 26.61
N GLU A 199 -22.68 -42.31 27.81
CA GLU A 199 -21.91 -43.53 28.02
C GLU A 199 -22.61 -44.73 27.29
N ASN A 200 -21.83 -45.50 26.51
CA ASN A 200 -22.32 -46.64 25.67
C ASN A 200 -23.27 -46.25 24.53
N SER A 201 -23.30 -44.98 24.08
CA SER A 201 -24.07 -44.59 22.92
C SER A 201 -23.18 -44.50 21.67
N GLU A 202 -23.75 -44.78 20.52
CA GLU A 202 -23.05 -44.67 19.22
C GLU A 202 -22.69 -43.21 18.91
N ILE A 203 -21.45 -42.98 18.44
CA ILE A 203 -20.99 -41.68 18.03
C ILE A 203 -21.50 -41.42 16.60
N THR A 204 -22.34 -40.39 16.44
CA THR A 204 -22.83 -39.94 15.12
C THR A 204 -21.71 -39.29 14.35
N THR A 205 -21.42 -39.79 13.16
CA THR A 205 -20.41 -39.20 12.26
C THR A 205 -21.06 -38.18 11.30
N SER A 206 -20.33 -37.11 11.00
CA SER A 206 -20.72 -36.16 9.97
C SER A 206 -19.54 -35.92 9.02
N ASP A 207 -19.80 -35.95 7.73
CA ASP A 207 -18.76 -35.76 6.73
C ASP A 207 -18.69 -34.29 6.30
N PRO A 208 -17.51 -33.65 6.33
CA PRO A 208 -17.35 -32.32 5.81
C PRO A 208 -17.48 -32.33 4.29
N THR A 209 -18.21 -31.38 3.73
CA THR A 209 -18.34 -31.21 2.29
C THR A 209 -17.55 -30.00 1.81
N GLY A 210 -16.97 -30.12 0.62
CA GLY A 210 -16.24 -29.04 -0.04
C GLY A 210 -16.88 -28.67 -1.38
N THR A 211 -16.68 -27.44 -1.78
CA THR A 211 -17.00 -26.93 -3.11
C THR A 211 -15.78 -26.23 -3.70
N GLN A 212 -15.87 -25.79 -4.95
CA GLN A 212 -14.80 -25.09 -5.63
C GLN A 212 -15.29 -23.71 -6.05
N VAL A 213 -14.45 -22.72 -5.82
CA VAL A 213 -14.61 -21.35 -6.34
C VAL A 213 -13.79 -21.24 -7.60
N GLN A 214 -14.42 -20.87 -8.69
CA GLN A 214 -13.75 -20.68 -9.98
C GLN A 214 -13.42 -19.20 -10.16
N LEU A 215 -12.17 -18.91 -10.47
CA LEU A 215 -11.68 -17.63 -10.97
C LEU A 215 -11.40 -17.76 -12.47
N VAL A 216 -11.84 -16.79 -13.26
CA VAL A 216 -11.65 -16.75 -14.72
C VAL A 216 -11.04 -15.41 -15.09
N ALA A 217 -9.76 -15.38 -15.41
CA ALA A 217 -9.02 -14.16 -15.70
C ALA A 217 -9.67 -13.33 -16.83
N LYS A 218 -10.27 -12.22 -16.49
CA LYS A 218 -10.90 -11.27 -17.42
C LYS A 218 -9.90 -10.19 -17.81
N LYS A 219 -9.95 -9.80 -19.09
CA LYS A 219 -9.06 -8.79 -19.64
C LYS A 219 -9.62 -7.39 -19.38
N LEU A 220 -8.87 -6.58 -18.64
CA LEU A 220 -9.06 -5.15 -18.53
C LEU A 220 -7.96 -4.45 -19.34
N ALA A 221 -8.32 -3.47 -20.14
CA ALA A 221 -7.37 -2.71 -20.95
C ALA A 221 -7.66 -1.21 -20.85
N CYS A 222 -6.62 -0.41 -20.83
CA CYS A 222 -6.67 1.03 -20.98
C CYS A 222 -5.67 1.48 -22.03
N GLY A 223 -5.92 2.62 -22.68
CA GLY A 223 -5.06 3.15 -23.73
C GLY A 223 -4.96 4.64 -23.69
N THR A 224 -3.79 5.15 -24.05
CA THR A 224 -3.52 6.57 -24.22
C THR A 224 -2.67 6.82 -25.46
N ARG A 225 -2.59 8.05 -25.91
CA ARG A 225 -1.74 8.47 -27.03
C ARG A 225 -0.83 9.61 -26.58
N VAL A 226 0.40 9.56 -27.01
CA VAL A 226 1.45 10.55 -26.66
C VAL A 226 2.09 11.07 -27.94
N ALA A 227 2.33 12.37 -28.01
CA ALA A 227 3.05 12.97 -29.13
C ALA A 227 4.53 12.55 -29.12
N ASN A 228 5.09 12.23 -30.30
CA ASN A 228 6.47 11.78 -30.41
C ASN A 228 7.47 12.87 -30.00
N GLU A 229 7.15 14.15 -30.20
CA GLU A 229 7.95 15.28 -29.74
C GLU A 229 8.11 15.26 -28.20
N LEU A 230 7.02 14.99 -27.47
CA LEU A 230 7.06 14.90 -26.00
C LEU A 230 7.91 13.72 -25.51
N LEU A 231 7.86 12.60 -26.23
CA LEU A 231 8.70 11.42 -25.93
C LEU A 231 10.19 11.73 -26.15
N ALA A 232 10.53 12.46 -27.21
CA ALA A 232 11.91 12.85 -27.50
C ALA A 232 12.50 13.82 -26.46
N ASP A 233 11.69 14.75 -25.96
CA ASP A 233 12.15 15.81 -25.05
C ASP A 233 12.31 15.33 -23.59
N SER A 234 11.57 14.31 -23.13
CA SER A 234 11.50 13.96 -21.70
C SER A 234 11.12 12.52 -21.43
N ILE A 235 11.94 11.56 -21.87
CA ILE A 235 11.66 10.12 -21.82
C ILE A 235 11.36 9.61 -20.39
N VAL A 236 12.15 10.00 -19.39
CA VAL A 236 11.99 9.52 -18.01
C VAL A 236 10.69 10.04 -17.38
N SER A 237 10.35 11.29 -17.61
CA SER A 237 9.13 11.89 -17.03
C SER A 237 7.87 11.36 -17.70
N VAL A 238 7.94 10.99 -18.97
CA VAL A 238 6.82 10.39 -19.71
C VAL A 238 6.58 8.95 -19.25
N ALA A 239 7.65 8.19 -19.02
CA ALA A 239 7.53 6.82 -18.50
C ALA A 239 6.86 6.79 -17.12
N ASP A 240 7.30 7.63 -16.19
CA ASP A 240 6.73 7.75 -14.86
C ASP A 240 5.24 8.19 -14.92
N TRP A 241 4.94 9.17 -15.77
CA TRP A 241 3.56 9.63 -15.97
C TRP A 241 2.65 8.54 -16.55
N LEU A 242 3.09 7.83 -17.59
CA LEU A 242 2.31 6.72 -18.19
C LEU A 242 2.02 5.61 -17.18
N VAL A 243 3.02 5.20 -16.40
CA VAL A 243 2.84 4.18 -15.37
C VAL A 243 1.84 4.62 -14.32
N GLN A 244 1.90 5.88 -13.89
CA GLN A 244 0.96 6.44 -12.93
C GLN A 244 -0.47 6.46 -13.47
N GLU A 245 -0.68 7.00 -14.69
CA GLU A 245 -2.01 7.09 -15.30
C GLU A 245 -2.63 5.71 -15.53
N PHE A 246 -1.85 4.76 -16.05
CA PHE A 246 -2.33 3.40 -16.23
C PHE A 246 -2.68 2.73 -14.90
N SER A 247 -1.85 2.92 -13.87
CA SER A 247 -2.10 2.35 -12.54
C SER A 247 -3.38 2.90 -11.93
N LEU A 248 -3.60 4.21 -12.00
CA LEU A 248 -4.79 4.87 -11.46
C LEU A 248 -6.07 4.41 -12.17
N GLU A 249 -6.06 4.35 -13.50
CA GLU A 249 -7.24 3.95 -14.26
C GLU A 249 -7.54 2.45 -14.10
N LEU A 250 -6.50 1.60 -14.08
CA LEU A 250 -6.64 0.18 -13.80
C LEU A 250 -7.21 -0.05 -12.38
N ALA A 251 -6.67 0.64 -11.36
CA ALA A 251 -7.15 0.53 -9.98
C ALA A 251 -8.61 0.96 -9.87
N LYS A 252 -8.98 2.09 -10.47
CA LYS A 252 -10.36 2.59 -10.47
C LYS A 252 -11.32 1.59 -11.10
N LYS A 253 -10.98 1.03 -12.26
CA LYS A 253 -11.84 0.07 -12.97
C LYS A 253 -11.90 -1.29 -12.29
N THR A 254 -10.83 -1.73 -11.64
CA THR A 254 -10.84 -2.96 -10.83
C THR A 254 -11.71 -2.80 -9.60
N ASP A 255 -11.62 -1.67 -8.90
CA ASP A 255 -12.51 -1.39 -7.76
C ASP A 255 -13.98 -1.29 -8.19
N GLU A 256 -14.25 -0.60 -9.31
CA GLU A 256 -15.61 -0.48 -9.84
C GLU A 256 -16.21 -1.86 -10.14
N ALA A 257 -15.44 -2.77 -10.74
CA ALA A 257 -15.88 -4.13 -10.99
C ALA A 257 -16.05 -4.95 -9.70
N ALA A 258 -15.14 -4.80 -8.72
CA ALA A 258 -15.20 -5.53 -7.45
C ALA A 258 -16.41 -5.14 -6.59
N PHE A 259 -16.77 -3.87 -6.55
CA PHE A 259 -17.90 -3.39 -5.75
C PHE A 259 -19.23 -3.42 -6.51
N ASN A 260 -19.27 -2.82 -7.71
CA ASN A 260 -20.51 -2.56 -8.45
C ASN A 260 -20.72 -3.44 -9.68
N GLY A 261 -19.84 -4.41 -9.93
CA GLY A 261 -19.99 -5.31 -11.08
C GLY A 261 -21.37 -5.97 -11.11
N ASP A 262 -22.04 -5.91 -12.25
CA ASP A 262 -23.39 -6.45 -12.46
C ASP A 262 -23.40 -7.81 -13.18
N GLY A 263 -22.22 -8.38 -13.44
CA GLY A 263 -22.08 -9.62 -14.20
C GLY A 263 -22.25 -9.47 -15.70
N THR A 264 -22.44 -8.24 -16.22
CA THR A 264 -22.51 -7.98 -17.66
C THR A 264 -21.14 -7.82 -18.30
N SER A 265 -21.12 -7.70 -19.61
CA SER A 265 -19.91 -7.46 -20.39
C SER A 265 -19.22 -6.12 -20.07
N THR A 266 -19.96 -5.16 -19.49
CA THR A 266 -19.44 -3.85 -19.07
C THR A 266 -18.33 -4.02 -18.03
N TYR A 267 -18.50 -4.97 -17.11
CA TYR A 267 -17.53 -5.31 -16.07
C TYR A 267 -16.78 -6.63 -16.36
N GLY A 268 -16.76 -7.04 -17.62
CA GLY A 268 -16.11 -8.31 -18.03
C GLY A 268 -16.78 -9.56 -17.49
N GLY A 269 -18.03 -9.48 -17.04
CA GLY A 269 -18.78 -10.58 -16.42
C GLY A 269 -18.46 -10.80 -14.94
N ILE A 270 -17.79 -9.83 -14.28
CA ILE A 270 -17.51 -9.85 -12.85
C ILE A 270 -18.75 -9.41 -12.08
N GLN A 271 -19.11 -10.15 -11.04
CA GLN A 271 -20.15 -9.75 -10.09
C GLN A 271 -19.51 -9.11 -8.85
N GLY A 272 -19.81 -7.83 -8.65
CA GLY A 272 -19.38 -7.06 -7.49
C GLY A 272 -20.15 -7.43 -6.23
N ILE A 273 -19.59 -7.04 -5.08
CA ILE A 273 -20.18 -7.38 -3.79
C ILE A 273 -21.59 -6.78 -3.62
N VAL A 274 -21.82 -5.54 -4.02
CA VAL A 274 -23.10 -4.85 -3.87
C VAL A 274 -24.22 -5.61 -4.58
N THR A 275 -23.98 -6.03 -5.81
CA THR A 275 -24.96 -6.77 -6.62
C THR A 275 -25.13 -8.19 -6.10
N LYS A 276 -24.05 -8.85 -5.66
CA LYS A 276 -24.10 -10.25 -5.25
C LYS A 276 -24.71 -10.44 -3.87
N ILE A 277 -24.50 -9.52 -2.93
CA ILE A 277 -25.05 -9.61 -1.58
C ILE A 277 -26.55 -9.34 -1.55
N ASP A 278 -27.05 -8.52 -2.47
CA ASP A 278 -28.48 -8.15 -2.58
C ASP A 278 -29.22 -8.95 -3.66
N ASP A 279 -28.75 -10.16 -3.98
CA ASP A 279 -29.37 -11.05 -4.98
C ASP A 279 -30.58 -11.86 -4.45
N GLY A 280 -30.94 -11.67 -3.18
CA GLY A 280 -32.02 -12.39 -2.50
C GLY A 280 -31.63 -13.75 -1.94
N THR A 281 -30.42 -14.26 -2.22
CA THR A 281 -29.91 -15.53 -1.66
C THR A 281 -29.11 -15.33 -0.39
N HIS A 282 -28.62 -14.13 -0.13
CA HIS A 282 -27.77 -13.75 1.00
C HIS A 282 -28.48 -12.84 2.02
N THR A 283 -29.79 -13.07 2.23
CA THR A 283 -30.63 -12.16 3.03
C THR A 283 -30.18 -11.98 4.48
N ALA A 284 -29.53 -12.98 5.08
CA ALA A 284 -28.97 -12.83 6.43
C ALA A 284 -27.81 -11.83 6.50
N SER A 285 -27.15 -11.55 5.38
CA SER A 285 -26.06 -10.58 5.25
C SER A 285 -26.52 -9.20 4.80
N VAL A 286 -27.83 -9.00 4.57
CA VAL A 286 -28.40 -7.70 4.25
C VAL A 286 -29.19 -7.21 5.45
N VAL A 287 -28.88 -6.02 5.91
CA VAL A 287 -29.56 -5.38 7.04
C VAL A 287 -30.24 -4.13 6.51
N ASP A 288 -31.57 -4.14 6.57
CA ASP A 288 -32.35 -2.95 6.25
C ASP A 288 -32.29 -1.94 7.39
N ALA A 289 -32.11 -0.68 7.04
CA ALA A 289 -32.17 0.42 7.97
C ALA A 289 -33.58 0.53 8.60
N ILE A 290 -33.70 1.27 9.69
CA ILE A 290 -34.95 1.52 10.37
C ILE A 290 -35.91 2.25 9.38
N SER A 291 -37.20 1.93 9.45
CA SER A 291 -38.19 2.54 8.58
C SER A 291 -38.12 4.08 8.64
N GLY A 292 -37.99 4.70 7.49
CA GLY A 292 -37.83 6.14 7.31
C GLY A 292 -36.38 6.60 7.12
N ASN A 293 -35.39 5.71 7.28
CA ASN A 293 -33.99 6.01 7.03
C ASN A 293 -33.64 5.64 5.58
N ASP A 294 -33.91 6.53 4.65
CA ASP A 294 -33.78 6.32 3.19
C ASP A 294 -32.61 7.12 2.58
N SER A 295 -31.93 7.93 3.38
CA SER A 295 -30.75 8.71 2.98
C SER A 295 -29.57 8.50 3.91
N PHE A 296 -28.36 8.96 3.51
CA PHE A 296 -27.19 8.96 4.43
C PHE A 296 -27.39 9.86 5.65
N GLU A 297 -28.17 10.93 5.50
CA GLU A 297 -28.42 11.89 6.58
C GLU A 297 -29.37 11.32 7.64
N ASP A 298 -30.20 10.36 7.27
CA ASP A 298 -31.18 9.74 8.18
C ASP A 298 -30.62 8.53 8.91
N LEU A 299 -29.52 7.90 8.39
CA LEU A 299 -28.91 6.73 9.03
C LEU A 299 -28.50 7.04 10.47
N ASP A 300 -29.01 6.25 11.41
CA ASP A 300 -28.78 6.37 12.83
C ASP A 300 -27.74 5.37 13.36
N LEU A 301 -27.24 5.64 14.58
CA LEU A 301 -26.31 4.72 15.28
C LEU A 301 -26.90 3.33 15.46
N ALA A 302 -28.23 3.21 15.56
CA ALA A 302 -28.92 1.94 15.70
C ALA A 302 -28.81 1.08 14.43
N ASP A 303 -28.83 1.70 13.23
CA ASP A 303 -28.67 1.01 11.95
C ASP A 303 -27.27 0.41 11.82
N PHE A 304 -26.24 1.19 12.15
CA PHE A 304 -24.86 0.74 12.16
C PHE A 304 -24.63 -0.35 13.21
N SER A 305 -25.21 -0.22 14.40
CA SER A 305 -25.11 -1.23 15.46
C SER A 305 -25.81 -2.53 15.06
N LYS A 306 -26.95 -2.45 14.35
CA LYS A 306 -27.66 -3.61 13.82
C LYS A 306 -26.83 -4.33 12.74
N ALA A 307 -26.20 -3.58 11.83
CA ALA A 307 -25.30 -4.13 10.82
C ALA A 307 -24.07 -4.82 11.46
N LEU A 308 -23.47 -4.19 12.47
CA LEU A 308 -22.35 -4.79 13.20
C LEU A 308 -22.80 -6.02 14.01
N GLY A 309 -24.02 -6.02 14.56
CA GLY A 309 -24.59 -7.14 15.30
C GLY A 309 -24.90 -8.36 14.42
N ALA A 310 -25.13 -8.17 13.12
CA ALA A 310 -25.30 -9.24 12.15
C ALA A 310 -23.96 -9.90 11.74
N LEU A 311 -22.83 -9.21 11.96
CA LEU A 311 -21.52 -9.69 11.54
C LEU A 311 -21.07 -10.86 12.43
N PRO A 312 -20.64 -12.02 11.87
CA PRO A 312 -20.13 -13.14 12.62
C PRO A 312 -18.84 -12.78 13.39
N ARG A 313 -18.70 -13.34 14.60
CA ARG A 313 -17.55 -13.04 15.47
C ARG A 313 -16.20 -13.33 14.84
N TYR A 314 -16.09 -14.35 13.99
CA TYR A 314 -14.83 -14.71 13.34
C TYR A 314 -14.36 -13.64 12.32
N ALA A 315 -15.28 -12.82 11.80
CA ALA A 315 -14.97 -11.75 10.84
C ALA A 315 -14.58 -10.42 11.51
N LEU A 316 -14.82 -10.26 12.82
CA LEU A 316 -14.53 -9.00 13.53
C LEU A 316 -13.05 -8.64 13.56
N GLY A 317 -12.14 -9.62 13.45
CA GLY A 317 -10.69 -9.39 13.57
C GLY A 317 -10.10 -8.57 12.43
N GLY A 318 -10.63 -8.73 11.21
CA GLY A 318 -10.22 -8.01 10.00
C GLY A 318 -11.29 -7.07 9.46
N ALA A 319 -12.38 -6.86 10.21
CA ALA A 319 -13.51 -6.09 9.73
C ALA A 319 -13.20 -4.59 9.55
N ALA A 320 -13.73 -4.02 8.48
CA ALA A 320 -13.69 -2.59 8.19
C ALA A 320 -15.05 -2.11 7.66
N TRP A 321 -15.32 -0.83 7.80
CA TRP A 321 -16.44 -0.18 7.15
C TRP A 321 -16.01 0.30 5.77
N TYR A 322 -16.81 0.02 4.74
CA TYR A 322 -16.61 0.51 3.37
C TYR A 322 -17.75 1.45 3.02
N ILE A 323 -17.44 2.71 2.75
CA ILE A 323 -18.42 3.76 2.50
C ILE A 323 -17.84 4.79 1.53
N SER A 324 -18.71 5.53 0.82
CA SER A 324 -18.25 6.66 0.02
C SER A 324 -17.82 7.84 0.88
N PRO A 325 -16.90 8.71 0.43
CA PRO A 325 -16.50 9.91 1.17
C PRO A 325 -17.72 10.82 1.48
N ALA A 326 -18.62 10.99 0.54
CA ALA A 326 -19.85 11.77 0.75
C ALA A 326 -20.73 11.15 1.85
N GLY A 327 -20.92 9.83 1.81
CA GLY A 327 -21.66 9.11 2.84
C GLY A 327 -20.98 9.16 4.20
N TYR A 328 -19.65 9.09 4.26
CA TYR A 328 -18.90 9.19 5.51
C TYR A 328 -19.18 10.51 6.24
N HIS A 329 -19.09 11.63 5.55
CA HIS A 329 -19.32 12.95 6.15
C HIS A 329 -20.79 13.18 6.51
N ALA A 330 -21.71 12.68 5.69
CA ALA A 330 -23.15 12.84 5.96
C ALA A 330 -23.66 11.97 7.12
N SER A 331 -23.12 10.76 7.31
CA SER A 331 -23.60 9.82 8.32
C SER A 331 -22.62 9.63 9.48
N ILE A 332 -21.45 9.01 9.25
CA ILE A 332 -20.53 8.58 10.32
C ILE A 332 -19.95 9.78 11.07
N GLU A 333 -19.46 10.80 10.37
CA GLU A 333 -18.89 11.99 11.00
C GLU A 333 -19.96 12.75 11.80
N ARG A 334 -21.16 12.91 11.25
CA ARG A 334 -22.32 13.51 11.95
C ARG A 334 -22.61 12.78 13.27
N LEU A 335 -22.65 11.44 13.25
CA LEU A 335 -22.89 10.62 14.43
C LEU A 335 -21.76 10.70 15.45
N GLN A 336 -20.52 10.73 15.00
CA GLN A 336 -19.35 10.89 15.86
C GLN A 336 -19.36 12.26 16.57
N MET A 337 -19.67 13.34 15.83
CA MET A 337 -19.80 14.68 16.40
C MET A 337 -20.96 14.77 17.41
N ALA A 338 -22.09 14.12 17.13
CA ALA A 338 -23.23 14.13 18.04
C ALA A 338 -22.99 13.31 19.31
N GLY A 339 -22.23 12.22 19.23
CA GLY A 339 -22.01 11.32 20.37
C GLY A 339 -20.84 11.68 21.28
N ALA A 340 -19.77 12.25 20.75
CA ALA A 340 -18.51 12.36 21.49
C ALA A 340 -18.18 13.76 22.02
N GLY A 341 -18.80 14.81 21.52
CA GLY A 341 -18.50 16.18 21.94
C GLY A 341 -17.03 16.60 21.77
N SER A 342 -16.20 15.80 21.12
CA SER A 342 -14.76 16.05 20.97
C SER A 342 -14.34 15.92 19.52
N SER A 343 -14.15 17.05 18.86
CA SER A 343 -13.45 17.14 17.57
C SER A 343 -11.96 16.81 17.68
N ALA A 344 -11.43 16.57 18.86
CA ALA A 344 -10.00 16.36 19.12
C ALA A 344 -9.49 15.01 18.56
N ASP A 345 -10.30 13.95 18.60
CA ASP A 345 -9.92 12.65 18.07
C ASP A 345 -9.91 12.62 16.53
N ILE A 346 -10.76 13.42 15.90
CA ILE A 346 -10.80 13.58 14.43
C ILE A 346 -9.61 14.41 13.96
N ALA A 347 -9.20 15.40 14.74
CA ALA A 347 -8.03 16.24 14.45
C ALA A 347 -6.68 15.55 14.65
N ALA A 348 -6.64 14.41 15.35
CA ALA A 348 -5.41 13.69 15.68
C ALA A 348 -4.79 12.90 14.50
N GLY A 349 -5.40 12.92 13.30
CA GLY A 349 -4.79 12.39 12.06
C GLY A 349 -4.60 10.87 12.00
N GLY A 350 -5.29 10.10 12.84
CA GLY A 350 -5.38 8.65 12.74
C GLY A 350 -6.35 8.20 11.63
N LEU A 351 -6.26 6.94 11.21
CA LEU A 351 -7.27 6.35 10.34
C LEU A 351 -8.64 6.50 11.00
N PRO A 352 -9.67 6.99 10.28
CA PRO A 352 -10.98 7.16 10.86
C PRO A 352 -11.52 5.82 11.37
N ARG A 353 -11.94 5.79 12.63
CA ARG A 353 -12.53 4.61 13.26
C ARG A 353 -13.95 4.89 13.67
N PHE A 354 -14.85 3.93 13.45
CA PHE A 354 -16.24 4.01 13.86
C PHE A 354 -16.66 2.68 14.52
N LEU A 355 -17.28 2.75 15.69
CA LEU A 355 -17.63 1.59 16.52
C LEU A 355 -16.46 0.60 16.71
N GLY A 356 -15.23 1.11 16.85
CA GLY A 356 -14.02 0.30 17.05
C GLY A 356 -13.38 -0.25 15.78
N LEU A 357 -14.04 -0.15 14.61
CA LEU A 357 -13.54 -0.63 13.33
C LEU A 357 -12.98 0.52 12.48
N PRO A 358 -11.96 0.24 11.64
CA PRO A 358 -11.45 1.23 10.69
C PRO A 358 -12.49 1.53 9.61
N VAL A 359 -12.49 2.77 9.09
CA VAL A 359 -13.35 3.18 7.99
C VAL A 359 -12.52 3.37 6.74
N VAL A 360 -12.82 2.60 5.72
CA VAL A 360 -12.22 2.67 4.39
C VAL A 360 -13.15 3.43 3.46
N GLN A 361 -12.69 4.59 3.01
CA GLN A 361 -13.44 5.40 2.07
C GLN A 361 -13.11 4.99 0.64
N THR A 362 -14.14 4.70 -0.14
CA THR A 362 -13.99 4.35 -1.56
C THR A 362 -14.94 5.16 -2.42
N LEU A 363 -14.42 5.71 -3.53
CA LEU A 363 -15.21 6.51 -4.47
C LEU A 363 -16.23 5.69 -5.28
N VAL A 364 -16.12 4.37 -5.22
CA VAL A 364 -16.93 3.46 -6.03
C VAL A 364 -18.27 3.14 -5.35
N MET A 365 -18.34 3.22 -4.01
CA MET A 365 -19.61 3.03 -3.29
C MET A 365 -20.61 4.15 -3.60
N ASN A 366 -21.90 3.85 -3.41
CA ASN A 366 -22.95 4.84 -3.62
C ASN A 366 -22.65 6.14 -2.87
N SER A 367 -22.75 7.26 -3.58
CA SER A 367 -22.47 8.61 -3.06
C SER A 367 -23.71 9.53 -3.07
N THR A 368 -24.88 9.00 -3.42
CA THR A 368 -26.15 9.76 -3.46
C THR A 368 -26.55 10.12 -2.04
N LEU A 369 -26.56 11.42 -1.72
CA LEU A 369 -26.94 11.92 -0.39
C LEU A 369 -28.44 11.96 -0.19
N GLY A 370 -29.23 12.24 -1.25
CA GLY A 370 -30.69 12.28 -1.17
C GLY A 370 -31.33 10.92 -0.96
N THR A 371 -32.65 10.93 -0.87
CA THR A 371 -33.49 9.73 -0.77
C THR A 371 -33.19 8.73 -1.88
N ASP A 372 -32.85 7.54 -1.50
CA ASP A 372 -32.43 6.46 -2.39
C ASP A 372 -32.83 5.12 -1.74
N ALA A 373 -34.11 4.78 -1.88
CA ALA A 373 -34.71 3.66 -1.17
C ALA A 373 -34.25 2.30 -1.71
N GLY A 374 -33.99 1.38 -0.80
CA GLY A 374 -33.63 0.01 -1.16
C GLY A 374 -32.24 -0.15 -1.78
N VAL A 375 -31.29 0.73 -1.47
CA VAL A 375 -29.93 0.69 -2.00
C VAL A 375 -28.90 0.41 -0.91
N VAL A 376 -27.92 -0.41 -1.23
CA VAL A 376 -26.78 -0.67 -0.33
C VAL A 376 -25.90 0.57 -0.24
N LYS A 377 -25.86 1.18 0.93
CA LYS A 377 -25.07 2.41 1.20
C LYS A 377 -23.73 2.13 1.86
N VAL A 378 -23.68 1.14 2.76
CA VAL A 378 -22.50 0.83 3.57
C VAL A 378 -22.27 -0.67 3.60
N LEU A 379 -21.02 -1.08 3.57
CA LEU A 379 -20.62 -2.46 3.80
C LEU A 379 -19.76 -2.52 5.08
N VAL A 380 -19.91 -3.58 5.85
CA VAL A 380 -19.09 -3.87 7.02
C VAL A 380 -18.64 -5.32 7.02
N GLY A 381 -17.37 -5.56 7.29
CA GLY A 381 -16.85 -6.93 7.41
C GLY A 381 -15.43 -7.09 6.93
N ASP A 382 -15.01 -8.34 6.84
CA ASP A 382 -13.67 -8.74 6.41
C ASP A 382 -13.69 -9.20 4.95
N ALA A 383 -13.19 -8.35 4.06
CA ALA A 383 -13.15 -8.62 2.63
C ALA A 383 -12.19 -9.78 2.27
N ALA A 384 -11.14 -10.02 3.06
CA ALA A 384 -10.21 -11.11 2.81
C ALA A 384 -10.83 -12.49 3.06
N LEU A 385 -11.78 -12.58 3.98
CA LEU A 385 -12.54 -13.80 4.23
C LEU A 385 -13.73 -13.97 3.28
N ALA A 386 -14.28 -12.85 2.78
CA ALA A 386 -15.47 -12.86 1.95
C ALA A 386 -15.17 -13.18 0.49
N GLY A 387 -14.01 -12.75 -0.02
CA GLY A 387 -13.70 -12.84 -1.42
C GLY A 387 -12.23 -13.05 -1.74
N ILE A 388 -12.00 -13.43 -2.99
CA ILE A 388 -10.66 -13.68 -3.52
C ILE A 388 -10.46 -12.77 -4.75
N TYR A 389 -9.29 -12.13 -4.81
CA TYR A 389 -8.80 -11.41 -5.96
C TYR A 389 -7.79 -12.26 -6.71
N GLY A 390 -8.10 -12.61 -7.94
CA GLY A 390 -7.21 -13.32 -8.85
C GLY A 390 -6.48 -12.34 -9.76
N ILE A 391 -5.16 -12.35 -9.74
CA ILE A 391 -4.33 -11.59 -10.68
C ILE A 391 -3.49 -12.56 -11.49
N ARG A 392 -3.48 -12.37 -12.82
CA ARG A 392 -2.59 -13.10 -13.71
C ARG A 392 -1.34 -12.27 -13.99
N ASP A 393 -0.22 -12.93 -13.87
CA ASP A 393 1.15 -12.44 -13.79
C ASP A 393 1.57 -11.48 -14.87
N GLN A 394 1.13 -10.61 -15.45
CA GLN A 394 1.83 -9.62 -16.31
C GLN A 394 0.91 -8.50 -16.80
N VAL A 395 1.22 -7.29 -16.41
CA VAL A 395 0.77 -6.11 -17.14
C VAL A 395 1.44 -6.13 -18.51
N ASN A 396 0.65 -6.29 -19.55
CA ASN A 396 1.13 -6.26 -20.91
C ASN A 396 0.91 -4.86 -21.49
N ILE A 397 2.00 -4.17 -21.85
CA ILE A 397 1.93 -2.87 -22.49
C ILE A 397 2.28 -3.05 -23.95
N ARG A 398 1.42 -2.52 -24.83
CA ARG A 398 1.62 -2.50 -26.28
C ARG A 398 1.60 -1.07 -26.76
N SER A 399 2.41 -0.77 -27.74
CA SER A 399 2.32 0.49 -28.46
C SER A 399 2.10 0.27 -29.94
N THR A 400 1.51 1.24 -30.58
CA THR A 400 1.37 1.29 -32.04
C THR A 400 1.61 2.68 -32.54
N VAL A 401 2.42 2.81 -33.56
CA VAL A 401 2.71 4.08 -34.26
C VAL A 401 1.78 4.25 -35.46
N ASP A 402 1.34 3.16 -36.07
CA ASP A 402 0.62 3.17 -37.35
C ASP A 402 -0.76 3.81 -37.27
N GLU A 403 -1.48 3.58 -36.16
CA GLU A 403 -2.86 4.05 -35.98
C GLU A 403 -2.97 5.57 -35.98
N TYR A 404 -1.99 6.27 -35.40
CA TYR A 404 -1.96 7.73 -35.25
C TYR A 404 -0.79 8.40 -35.99
N ALA A 405 -0.20 7.72 -36.98
CA ALA A 405 0.94 8.22 -37.76
C ALA A 405 0.66 9.60 -38.41
N ARG A 406 -0.59 9.87 -38.81
CA ARG A 406 -0.99 11.16 -39.39
C ARG A 406 -0.90 12.34 -38.44
N TYR A 407 -0.88 12.08 -37.13
CA TYR A 407 -0.85 13.07 -36.06
C TYR A 407 0.49 13.12 -35.35
N ASP A 408 1.49 12.36 -35.82
CA ASP A 408 2.78 12.18 -35.15
C ASP A 408 2.65 11.80 -33.68
N GLN A 409 1.76 10.81 -33.41
CA GLN A 409 1.45 10.32 -32.07
C GLN A 409 1.62 8.80 -32.03
N THR A 410 2.09 8.30 -30.88
CA THR A 410 2.17 6.88 -30.57
C THR A 410 1.08 6.52 -29.55
N ALA A 411 0.27 5.50 -29.87
CA ALA A 411 -0.72 4.98 -28.95
C ALA A 411 -0.10 3.91 -28.03
N TRP A 412 -0.51 3.92 -26.78
CA TRP A 412 -0.06 3.03 -25.72
C TRP A 412 -1.25 2.32 -25.10
N TYR A 413 -1.18 1.00 -24.99
CA TYR A 413 -2.25 0.15 -24.45
C TYR A 413 -1.69 -0.69 -23.32
N ALA A 414 -2.18 -0.48 -22.10
CA ALA A 414 -1.91 -1.36 -20.97
C ALA A 414 -3.04 -2.36 -20.79
N GLN A 415 -2.70 -3.62 -20.51
CA GLN A 415 -3.65 -4.71 -20.33
C GLN A 415 -3.27 -5.49 -19.08
N ILE A 416 -4.28 -5.78 -18.24
CA ILE A 416 -4.17 -6.65 -17.07
C ILE A 416 -5.26 -7.72 -17.16
N ARG A 417 -5.04 -8.88 -16.56
CA ARG A 417 -6.04 -9.91 -16.44
C ARG A 417 -6.31 -10.18 -14.98
N VAL A 418 -7.53 -9.89 -14.56
CA VAL A 418 -7.97 -10.00 -13.16
C VAL A 418 -9.34 -10.65 -13.09
N ASP A 419 -9.67 -11.19 -11.92
CA ASP A 419 -11.01 -11.63 -11.58
C ASP A 419 -11.27 -11.42 -10.09
N TYR A 420 -12.52 -11.19 -9.74
CA TYR A 420 -13.01 -11.05 -8.37
C TYR A 420 -14.11 -12.07 -8.15
N ASN A 421 -14.02 -12.84 -7.08
CA ASN A 421 -15.09 -13.73 -6.68
C ASN A 421 -15.39 -13.60 -5.20
N TRP A 422 -16.54 -13.04 -4.91
CA TRP A 422 -17.10 -12.96 -3.57
C TRP A 422 -17.82 -14.28 -3.25
N HIS A 423 -17.13 -15.19 -2.60
CA HIS A 423 -17.58 -16.57 -2.43
C HIS A 423 -18.23 -16.88 -1.09
N SER A 424 -18.01 -16.06 -0.06
CA SER A 424 -18.48 -16.30 1.30
C SER A 424 -19.31 -15.11 1.76
N LEU A 425 -20.56 -15.02 1.30
CA LEU A 425 -21.48 -13.94 1.67
C LEU A 425 -22.60 -14.40 2.62
N GLY A 426 -22.53 -15.63 3.14
CA GLY A 426 -23.60 -16.23 3.95
C GLY A 426 -24.71 -16.81 3.10
N ASP A 427 -25.85 -17.04 3.71
CA ASP A 427 -27.07 -17.56 3.10
C ASP A 427 -28.32 -16.82 3.65
N THR A 428 -29.49 -17.43 3.56
CA THR A 428 -30.73 -16.88 4.09
C THR A 428 -30.86 -16.99 5.62
N SER A 429 -30.00 -17.79 6.29
CA SER A 429 -30.08 -18.11 7.71
C SER A 429 -28.88 -17.57 8.49
N GLU A 430 -27.69 -17.63 7.90
CA GLU A 430 -26.44 -17.22 8.54
C GLU A 430 -25.72 -16.15 7.71
N ALA A 431 -25.38 -15.06 8.38
CA ALA A 431 -24.61 -13.98 7.74
C ALA A 431 -23.17 -14.42 7.44
N GLY A 432 -22.65 -13.97 6.33
CA GLY A 432 -21.26 -14.12 5.93
C GLY A 432 -20.32 -13.12 6.60
N PRO A 433 -19.02 -13.17 6.27
CA PRO A 433 -18.02 -12.25 6.82
C PRO A 433 -18.16 -10.81 6.31
N MET A 434 -19.06 -10.54 5.39
CA MET A 434 -19.45 -9.19 4.93
C MET A 434 -20.95 -9.01 5.07
N VAL A 435 -21.34 -7.85 5.57
CA VAL A 435 -22.75 -7.44 5.78
C VAL A 435 -23.01 -6.11 5.09
N ALA A 436 -24.11 -5.99 4.40
CA ALA A 436 -24.56 -4.77 3.75
C ALA A 436 -25.62 -4.06 4.59
N LEU A 437 -25.47 -2.74 4.76
CA LEU A 437 -26.50 -1.87 5.28
C LEU A 437 -27.23 -1.22 4.09
N LYS A 438 -28.51 -1.52 3.96
CA LYS A 438 -29.38 -1.07 2.90
C LYS A 438 -30.39 -0.06 3.44
N THR A 439 -30.64 0.99 2.69
CA THR A 439 -31.69 1.97 3.04
C THR A 439 -33.05 1.29 2.98
N THR A 440 -33.99 1.79 3.80
CA THR A 440 -35.35 1.28 3.78
C THR A 440 -36.00 1.52 2.42
N ALA A 441 -36.85 0.57 1.99
CA ALA A 441 -37.57 0.65 0.72
C ALA A 441 -38.87 1.47 0.87
#